data_3f70fb66a63a5ec7cfbcb55f069dfc8e
#
_entry.id   3f70fb66a63a5ec7cfbcb55f069dfc8e
#
_cell.length_a   1.000
_cell.length_b   1.000
_cell.length_c   1.000
_cell.angle_alpha   90.00
_cell.angle_beta   90.00
_cell.angle_gamma   90.00
#
_symmetry.space_group_name_H-M   'P 1'
#
loop_
_entity.id
_entity.type
_entity.pdbx_description
1 polymer ?
#
loop_
_entity_poly.entity_id
_entity_poly.type
_entity_poly.pdbx_seq_one_letter_code
_entity_poly.pdbx_strand_id
1 'polypeptide(L)'
;MWIKNFFNELNAWRIVRKEYRNNRLLFESIGLKKDWGGRLYKVINRDSEIVLGSDEDEVYLRKELSEISSVLIKCNIYDILAYELKPLEEVTKIDDTHEEYEHGYLITLTPAWNLDRQYVTFRSVIFVILFFTALIGGLIYSVVHWLIPYIQTIC
;
A
#
# COMPACT_ATOMS: atom_id res chain seq x y z
N MET A 1 -21.16 -9.09 -4.01
CA MET A 1 -20.02 -9.47 -3.16
C MET A 1 -18.80 -8.57 -3.40
N TRP A 2 -18.38 -8.32 -4.64
CA TRP A 2 -17.21 -7.47 -4.99
C TRP A 2 -17.33 -6.00 -4.51
N ILE A 3 -18.48 -5.35 -4.70
CA ILE A 3 -18.72 -3.94 -4.29
C ILE A 3 -18.55 -3.76 -2.77
N LYS A 4 -19.09 -4.67 -1.96
CA LYS A 4 -18.97 -4.61 -0.50
C LYS A 4 -17.50 -4.66 -0.05
N ASN A 5 -16.71 -5.53 -0.68
CA ASN A 5 -15.29 -5.65 -0.36
C ASN A 5 -14.50 -4.40 -0.75
N PHE A 6 -14.81 -3.83 -1.92
CA PHE A 6 -14.22 -2.56 -2.35
C PHE A 6 -14.45 -1.44 -1.33
N PHE A 7 -15.68 -1.28 -0.84
CA PHE A 7 -15.97 -0.27 0.19
C PHE A 7 -15.28 -0.56 1.52
N ASN A 8 -15.14 -1.84 1.91
CA ASN A 8 -14.41 -2.21 3.12
C ASN A 8 -12.92 -1.86 3.01
N GLU A 9 -12.31 -2.14 1.88
CA GLU A 9 -10.90 -1.80 1.62
C GLU A 9 -10.67 -0.29 1.56
N LEU A 10 -11.58 0.44 0.94
CA LEU A 10 -11.56 1.91 0.93
C LEU A 10 -11.68 2.48 2.34
N ASN A 11 -12.52 1.89 3.18
CA ASN A 11 -12.66 2.27 4.57
C ASN A 11 -11.40 1.96 5.38
N ALA A 12 -10.81 0.78 5.21
CA ALA A 12 -9.53 0.42 5.82
C ALA A 12 -8.43 1.43 5.45
N TRP A 13 -8.32 1.78 4.17
CA TRP A 13 -7.40 2.81 3.72
C TRP A 13 -7.60 4.17 4.39
N ARG A 14 -8.87 4.60 4.54
CA ARG A 14 -9.20 5.86 5.23
C ARG A 14 -8.79 5.83 6.70
N ILE A 15 -9.04 4.71 7.39
CA ILE A 15 -8.69 4.53 8.80
C ILE A 15 -7.17 4.59 8.96
N VAL A 16 -6.43 3.80 8.20
CA VAL A 16 -4.95 3.78 8.27
C VAL A 16 -4.37 5.17 7.99
N ARG A 17 -4.88 5.87 6.98
CA ARG A 17 -4.43 7.23 6.66
C ARG A 17 -4.72 8.23 7.78
N LYS A 18 -5.86 8.10 8.45
CA LYS A 18 -6.24 8.93 9.59
C LYS A 18 -5.32 8.66 10.78
N GLU A 19 -5.14 7.38 11.14
CA GLU A 19 -4.30 6.98 12.26
C GLU A 19 -2.82 7.31 12.04
N TYR A 20 -2.31 7.13 10.83
CA TYR A 20 -0.95 7.58 10.49
C TYR A 20 -0.78 9.09 10.71
N ARG A 21 -1.76 9.90 10.32
CA ARG A 21 -1.70 11.35 10.50
C ARG A 21 -1.76 11.76 11.96
N ASN A 22 -2.61 11.09 12.75
CA ASN A 22 -2.79 11.38 14.16
C ASN A 22 -1.59 10.96 15.01
N ASN A 23 -0.90 9.89 14.62
CA ASN A 23 0.21 9.28 15.37
C ASN A 23 1.53 9.33 14.58
N ARG A 24 1.71 10.34 13.73
CA ARG A 24 2.85 10.42 12.80
C ARG A 24 4.20 10.25 13.49
N LEU A 25 4.43 10.93 14.61
CA LEU A 25 5.69 10.85 15.35
C LEU A 25 5.96 9.42 15.87
N LEU A 26 4.91 8.71 16.26
CA LEU A 26 5.02 7.32 16.73
C LEU A 26 5.41 6.38 15.58
N PHE A 27 4.85 6.56 14.40
CA PHE A 27 5.22 5.77 13.22
C PHE A 27 6.64 6.08 12.75
N GLU A 28 7.00 7.36 12.71
CA GLU A 28 8.34 7.79 12.31
C GLU A 28 9.43 7.34 13.30
N SER A 29 9.12 7.25 14.61
CA SER A 29 10.06 6.78 15.63
C SER A 29 10.49 5.32 15.46
N ILE A 30 9.66 4.49 14.83
CA ILE A 30 9.99 3.10 14.50
C ILE A 30 10.39 2.95 13.01
N GLY A 31 10.64 4.04 12.32
CA GLY A 31 11.06 4.04 10.91
C GLY A 31 9.98 3.70 9.89
N LEU A 32 8.70 3.61 10.29
CA LEU A 32 7.59 3.42 9.36
C LEU A 32 7.28 4.72 8.62
N LYS A 33 7.33 4.63 7.30
CA LYS A 33 6.98 5.72 6.37
C LYS A 33 5.71 5.38 5.61
N LYS A 34 5.05 6.40 5.08
CA LYS A 34 3.87 6.23 4.24
C LYS A 34 4.20 6.62 2.81
N ASP A 35 3.87 5.72 1.85
CA ASP A 35 3.96 6.05 0.43
C ASP A 35 2.77 6.89 -0.04
N TRP A 36 2.84 7.34 -1.29
CA TRP A 36 1.75 8.08 -1.92
C TRP A 36 0.45 7.27 -2.02
N GLY A 37 0.56 5.94 -2.17
CA GLY A 37 -0.58 5.02 -2.26
C GLY A 37 -1.27 4.72 -0.94
N GLY A 38 -0.76 5.24 0.19
CA GLY A 38 -1.31 5.00 1.53
C GLY A 38 -0.80 3.72 2.20
N ARG A 39 0.15 3.00 1.58
CA ARG A 39 0.84 1.87 2.20
C ARG A 39 1.86 2.39 3.19
N LEU A 40 2.02 1.67 4.29
CA LEU A 40 3.12 1.91 5.22
C LEU A 40 4.28 1.01 4.82
N TYR A 41 5.49 1.52 4.90
CA TYR A 41 6.69 0.74 4.59
C TYR A 41 7.83 1.07 5.53
N LYS A 42 8.67 0.09 5.77
CA LYS A 42 9.93 0.24 6.50
C LYS A 42 11.01 -0.49 5.72
N VAL A 43 12.13 0.18 5.52
CA VAL A 43 13.36 -0.45 5.03
C VAL A 43 14.18 -0.81 6.26
N ILE A 44 14.53 -2.08 6.37
CA ILE A 44 15.39 -2.61 7.41
C ILE A 44 16.73 -2.88 6.76
N ASN A 45 17.72 -2.05 7.04
CA ASN A 45 19.09 -2.29 6.63
C ASN A 45 19.70 -3.31 7.58
N ARG A 46 20.37 -4.27 7.01
CA ARG A 46 21.02 -5.34 7.72
C ARG A 46 22.53 -5.16 7.66
N ASP A 47 23.22 -5.52 8.77
CA ASP A 47 24.66 -5.63 8.75
C ASP A 47 25.10 -6.68 7.72
N SER A 48 26.07 -6.36 6.89
CA SER A 48 26.57 -7.23 5.81
C SER A 48 27.13 -8.56 6.31
N GLU A 49 27.43 -8.66 7.62
CA GLU A 49 27.93 -9.88 8.26
C GLU A 49 26.84 -10.91 8.54
N ILE A 50 25.55 -10.51 8.60
CA ILE A 50 24.45 -11.42 8.87
C ILE A 50 24.04 -12.14 7.57
N VAL A 51 24.15 -13.46 7.55
CA VAL A 51 23.76 -14.27 6.38
C VAL A 51 22.24 -14.36 6.26
N LEU A 52 21.71 -14.14 5.07
CA LEU A 52 20.27 -14.27 4.75
C LEU A 52 19.75 -15.66 5.13
N GLY A 53 18.67 -15.71 5.94
CA GLY A 53 18.05 -16.95 6.37
C GLY A 53 18.79 -17.67 7.48
N SER A 54 19.77 -17.03 8.13
CA SER A 54 20.40 -17.55 9.36
C SER A 54 19.47 -17.35 10.57
N ASP A 55 19.74 -18.08 11.65
CA ASP A 55 19.00 -17.92 12.90
C ASP A 55 19.10 -16.49 13.46
N GLU A 56 20.23 -15.82 13.28
CA GLU A 56 20.44 -14.42 13.68
C GLU A 56 19.59 -13.45 12.87
N ASP A 57 19.49 -13.67 11.58
CA ASP A 57 18.63 -12.89 10.68
C ASP A 57 17.14 -13.03 11.09
N GLU A 58 16.71 -14.25 11.39
CA GLU A 58 15.35 -14.51 11.85
C GLU A 58 15.04 -13.83 13.18
N VAL A 59 15.96 -13.85 14.13
CA VAL A 59 15.80 -13.18 15.43
C VAL A 59 15.73 -11.67 15.26
N TYR A 60 16.57 -11.10 14.41
CA TYR A 60 16.57 -9.68 14.09
C TYR A 60 15.24 -9.26 13.45
N LEU A 61 14.79 -10.00 12.44
CA LEU A 61 13.55 -9.74 11.75
C LEU A 61 12.32 -9.86 12.67
N ARG A 62 12.30 -10.87 13.55
CA ARG A 62 11.22 -11.03 14.55
C ARG A 62 11.13 -9.84 15.49
N LYS A 63 12.27 -9.29 15.93
CA LYS A 63 12.31 -8.10 16.80
C LYS A 63 11.68 -6.91 16.08
N GLU A 64 12.07 -6.63 14.86
CA GLU A 64 11.55 -5.53 14.03
C GLU A 64 10.04 -5.67 13.78
N LEU A 65 9.59 -6.87 13.43
CA LEU A 65 8.17 -7.16 13.24
C LEU A 65 7.36 -7.02 14.53
N SER A 66 7.92 -7.40 15.66
CA SER A 66 7.28 -7.24 16.98
C SER A 66 7.11 -5.76 17.35
N GLU A 67 8.10 -4.93 17.08
CA GLU A 67 8.01 -3.48 17.28
C GLU A 67 6.92 -2.85 16.41
N ILE A 68 6.92 -3.17 15.14
CA ILE A 68 5.88 -2.71 14.21
C ILE A 68 4.49 -3.15 14.68
N SER A 69 4.33 -4.42 15.00
CA SER A 69 3.06 -4.99 15.47
C SER A 69 2.55 -4.30 16.73
N SER A 70 3.42 -4.02 17.69
CA SER A 70 3.05 -3.35 18.94
C SER A 70 2.50 -1.93 18.70
N VAL A 71 3.09 -1.19 17.77
CA VAL A 71 2.63 0.15 17.39
C VAL A 71 1.30 0.07 16.62
N LEU A 72 1.16 -0.88 15.71
CA LEU A 72 -0.09 -1.06 14.95
C LEU A 72 -1.27 -1.46 15.85
N ILE A 73 -1.04 -2.32 16.84
CA ILE A 73 -2.02 -2.70 17.86
C ILE A 73 -2.40 -1.47 18.70
N LYS A 74 -1.42 -0.70 19.15
CA LYS A 74 -1.66 0.53 19.92
C LYS A 74 -2.48 1.56 19.15
N CYS A 75 -2.31 1.62 17.84
CA CYS A 75 -3.09 2.49 16.94
C CYS A 75 -4.41 1.84 16.46
N ASN A 76 -4.71 0.61 16.90
CA ASN A 76 -5.91 -0.14 16.51
C ASN A 76 -6.09 -0.33 14.99
N ILE A 77 -5.00 -0.53 14.28
CA ILE A 77 -4.98 -0.74 12.83
C ILE A 77 -4.30 -2.05 12.40
N TYR A 78 -3.89 -2.88 13.36
CA TYR A 78 -3.20 -4.15 13.07
C TYR A 78 -4.04 -5.08 12.18
N ASP A 79 -5.32 -5.27 12.52
CA ASP A 79 -6.22 -6.21 11.85
C ASP A 79 -6.67 -5.77 10.45
N ILE A 80 -6.41 -4.53 10.09
CA ILE A 80 -6.79 -3.96 8.79
C ILE A 80 -5.61 -3.76 7.84
N LEU A 81 -4.45 -4.30 8.20
CA LEU A 81 -3.23 -4.27 7.42
C LEU A 81 -2.79 -5.66 7.02
N ALA A 82 -2.50 -5.85 5.75
CA ALA A 82 -1.75 -6.99 5.25
C ALA A 82 -0.27 -6.62 5.14
N TYR A 83 0.63 -7.50 5.51
CA TYR A 83 2.05 -7.26 5.39
C TYR A 83 2.69 -8.15 4.33
N GLU A 84 3.68 -7.61 3.67
CA GLU A 84 4.53 -8.29 2.71
C GLU A 84 5.99 -7.99 3.07
N LEU A 85 6.80 -9.03 3.09
CA LEU A 85 8.23 -8.95 3.33
C LEU A 85 8.96 -9.28 2.03
N LYS A 86 9.81 -8.36 1.58
CA LYS A 86 10.66 -8.58 0.41
C LYS A 86 12.12 -8.41 0.79
N PRO A 87 12.99 -9.35 0.46
CA PRO A 87 14.42 -9.11 0.53
C PRO A 87 14.79 -7.99 -0.46
N LEU A 88 15.68 -7.12 -0.05
CA LEU A 88 16.28 -6.08 -0.86
C LEU A 88 17.74 -6.42 -1.05
N GLU A 89 18.15 -6.52 -2.30
CA GLU A 89 19.53 -6.54 -2.70
C GLU A 89 19.76 -5.31 -3.56
N GLU A 90 20.28 -4.25 -2.98
CA GLU A 90 20.61 -3.04 -3.71
C GLU A 90 22.11 -3.00 -3.92
N VAL A 91 22.50 -2.97 -5.19
CA VAL A 91 23.91 -2.82 -5.59
C VAL A 91 24.18 -1.33 -5.71
N THR A 92 24.82 -0.74 -4.73
CA THR A 92 25.31 0.64 -4.84
C THR A 92 26.68 0.60 -5.47
N LYS A 93 26.80 1.07 -6.72
CA LYS A 93 28.13 1.25 -7.36
C LYS A 93 28.82 2.45 -6.72
N ILE A 94 29.85 2.17 -5.93
CA ILE A 94 30.67 3.23 -5.32
C ILE A 94 31.78 3.67 -6.28
N ASP A 95 32.29 2.75 -7.12
CA ASP A 95 33.34 3.01 -8.11
C ASP A 95 33.31 1.91 -9.18
N ASP A 96 33.98 2.12 -10.32
CA ASP A 96 34.06 1.14 -11.42
C ASP A 96 34.68 -0.21 -11.00
N THR A 97 35.24 -0.30 -9.79
CA THR A 97 35.91 -1.47 -9.24
C THR A 97 35.35 -2.00 -7.93
N HIS A 98 34.43 -1.30 -7.27
CA HIS A 98 33.81 -1.71 -6.00
C HIS A 98 32.30 -1.67 -6.11
N GLU A 99 31.66 -2.83 -5.94
CA GLU A 99 30.22 -2.98 -5.75
C GLU A 99 29.98 -3.22 -4.26
N GLU A 100 29.29 -2.29 -3.59
CA GLU A 100 28.84 -2.47 -2.23
C GLU A 100 27.40 -2.97 -2.27
N TYR A 101 27.15 -4.11 -1.64
CA TYR A 101 25.82 -4.71 -1.56
C TYR A 101 25.18 -4.29 -0.23
N GLU A 102 24.15 -3.48 -0.29
CA GLU A 102 23.27 -3.28 0.85
C GLU A 102 22.24 -4.42 0.90
N HIS A 103 22.34 -5.24 1.94
CA HIS A 103 21.38 -6.30 2.21
C HIS A 103 20.33 -5.83 3.23
N GLY A 104 19.08 -6.11 2.96
CA GLY A 104 18.03 -5.71 3.86
C GLY A 104 16.67 -6.32 3.52
N TYR A 105 15.65 -5.79 4.19
CA TYR A 105 14.27 -6.16 3.95
C TYR A 105 13.40 -4.94 3.76
N LEU A 106 12.49 -5.01 2.81
CA LEU A 106 11.38 -4.08 2.69
C LEU A 106 10.14 -4.72 3.30
N ILE A 107 9.67 -4.16 4.40
CA ILE A 107 8.36 -4.49 4.96
C ILE A 107 7.35 -3.53 4.37
N THR A 108 6.32 -4.04 3.72
CA THR A 108 5.21 -3.26 3.18
C THR A 108 3.92 -3.68 3.87
N LEU A 109 3.21 -2.69 4.42
CA LEU A 109 1.92 -2.86 5.08
C LEU A 109 0.85 -2.17 4.23
N THR A 110 -0.03 -2.96 3.65
CA THR A 110 -1.08 -2.46 2.76
C THR A 110 -2.43 -2.51 3.47
N PRO A 111 -3.23 -1.42 3.47
CA PRO A 111 -4.58 -1.46 3.98
C PRO A 111 -5.41 -2.51 3.27
N ALA A 112 -5.93 -3.47 4.02
CA ALA A 112 -6.76 -4.55 3.52
C ALA A 112 -7.79 -4.94 4.59
N TRP A 113 -9.00 -5.28 4.16
CA TRP A 113 -10.02 -5.76 5.08
C TRP A 113 -9.95 -7.27 5.29
N ASN A 114 -9.30 -7.98 4.37
CA ASN A 114 -9.13 -9.43 4.43
C ASN A 114 -7.74 -9.81 3.93
N LEU A 115 -6.95 -10.43 4.81
CA LEU A 115 -5.55 -10.78 4.59
C LEU A 115 -5.33 -11.78 3.44
N ASP A 116 -6.39 -12.50 3.03
CA ASP A 116 -6.31 -13.53 1.98
C ASP A 116 -6.48 -12.98 0.55
N ARG A 117 -6.53 -11.66 0.36
CA ARG A 117 -6.83 -11.07 -0.94
C ARG A 117 -5.70 -10.23 -1.54
N GLN A 118 -5.74 -10.18 -2.88
CA GLN A 118 -4.90 -9.28 -3.66
C GLN A 118 -5.10 -7.82 -3.20
N TYR A 119 -4.00 -7.14 -2.97
CA TYR A 119 -3.96 -5.78 -2.44
C TYR A 119 -4.63 -4.80 -3.40
N VAL A 120 -5.59 -4.03 -2.89
CA VAL A 120 -6.12 -2.88 -3.61
C VAL A 120 -5.23 -1.68 -3.32
N THR A 121 -4.47 -1.29 -4.29
CA THR A 121 -3.65 -0.09 -4.18
C THR A 121 -4.51 1.16 -4.42
N PHE A 122 -4.09 2.28 -3.85
CA PHE A 122 -4.74 3.58 -4.11
C PHE A 122 -4.83 3.91 -5.61
N ARG A 123 -3.83 3.48 -6.41
CA ARG A 123 -3.85 3.59 -7.87
C ARG A 123 -5.03 2.84 -8.49
N SER A 124 -5.30 1.62 -8.02
CA SER A 124 -6.43 0.82 -8.50
C SER A 124 -7.77 1.49 -8.16
N VAL A 125 -7.89 2.09 -6.97
CA VAL A 125 -9.08 2.83 -6.55
C VAL A 125 -9.31 4.05 -7.45
N ILE A 126 -8.28 4.87 -7.68
CA ILE A 126 -8.36 6.02 -8.58
C ILE A 126 -8.72 5.57 -9.99
N PHE A 127 -8.06 4.53 -10.51
CA PHE A 127 -8.33 4.04 -11.86
C PHE A 127 -9.79 3.61 -12.01
N VAL A 128 -10.35 2.90 -11.04
CA VAL A 128 -11.75 2.48 -11.03
C VAL A 128 -12.67 3.70 -11.02
N ILE A 129 -12.41 4.70 -10.17
CA ILE A 129 -13.22 5.93 -10.10
C ILE A 129 -13.17 6.66 -11.44
N LEU A 130 -11.99 6.87 -12.01
CA LEU A 130 -11.83 7.55 -13.30
C LEU A 130 -12.52 6.79 -14.43
N PHE A 131 -12.43 5.46 -14.44
CA PHE A 131 -13.08 4.61 -15.43
C PHE A 131 -14.61 4.77 -15.38
N PHE A 132 -15.22 4.68 -14.20
CA PHE A 132 -16.67 4.85 -14.05
C PHE A 132 -17.12 6.29 -14.37
N THR A 133 -16.33 7.29 -14.00
CA THR A 133 -16.63 8.70 -14.33
C THR A 133 -16.61 8.92 -15.85
N ALA A 134 -15.62 8.38 -16.54
CA ALA A 134 -15.53 8.46 -18.00
C ALA A 134 -16.69 7.72 -18.69
N LEU A 135 -17.08 6.55 -18.17
CA LEU A 135 -18.18 5.75 -18.71
C LEU A 135 -19.52 6.46 -18.54
N ILE A 136 -19.79 7.03 -17.37
CA ILE A 136 -21.01 7.81 -17.11
C ILE A 136 -21.03 9.08 -17.96
N GLY A 137 -19.91 9.80 -18.02
CA GLY A 137 -19.78 11.00 -18.89
C GLY A 137 -20.00 10.68 -20.35
N GLY A 138 -19.47 9.58 -20.86
CA GLY A 138 -19.69 9.11 -22.22
C GLY A 138 -21.15 8.76 -22.50
N LEU A 139 -21.83 8.10 -21.55
CA LEU A 139 -23.26 7.81 -21.69
C LEU A 139 -24.11 9.10 -21.73
N ILE A 140 -23.85 10.04 -20.82
CA ILE A 140 -24.55 11.32 -20.80
C ILE A 140 -24.32 12.08 -22.12
N TYR A 141 -23.08 12.14 -22.58
CA TYR A 141 -22.74 12.78 -23.85
C TYR A 141 -23.49 12.14 -25.02
N SER A 142 -23.54 10.80 -25.10
CA SER A 142 -24.25 10.08 -26.14
C SER A 142 -25.75 10.36 -26.12
N VAL A 143 -26.37 10.39 -24.94
CA VAL A 143 -27.80 10.73 -24.79
C VAL A 143 -28.07 12.13 -25.26
N VAL A 144 -27.28 13.11 -24.83
CA VAL A 144 -27.50 14.53 -25.14
C VAL A 144 -27.29 14.81 -26.67
N HIS A 145 -26.24 14.25 -27.22
CA HIS A 145 -25.89 14.60 -28.61
C HIS A 145 -26.53 13.73 -29.71
N TRP A 146 -26.93 12.52 -29.34
CA TRP A 146 -27.51 11.59 -30.33
C TRP A 146 -28.98 11.30 -30.09
N LEU A 147 -29.38 10.99 -28.89
CA LEU A 147 -30.75 10.54 -28.64
C LEU A 147 -31.75 11.70 -28.58
N ILE A 148 -31.41 12.83 -27.96
CA ILE A 148 -32.31 13.99 -27.86
C ILE A 148 -32.61 14.59 -29.23
N PRO A 149 -31.63 14.91 -30.10
CA PRO A 149 -31.88 15.41 -31.43
C PRO A 149 -32.66 14.42 -32.29
N TYR A 150 -32.39 13.12 -32.15
CA TYR A 150 -33.10 12.07 -32.92
C TYR A 150 -34.60 12.03 -32.57
N ILE A 151 -34.94 12.15 -31.28
CA ILE A 151 -36.33 12.20 -30.81
C ILE A 151 -37.02 13.48 -31.33
N GLN A 152 -36.33 14.62 -31.32
CA GLN A 152 -36.87 15.89 -31.81
C GLN A 152 -37.14 15.90 -33.34
N THR A 153 -36.47 15.01 -34.08
CA THR A 153 -36.69 14.89 -35.55
C THR A 153 -37.88 13.99 -35.91
N ILE A 154 -38.30 13.15 -34.96
CA ILE A 154 -39.41 12.19 -35.15
C ILE A 154 -40.75 12.74 -34.64
N CYS A 155 -40.72 13.68 -33.68
CA CYS A 155 -41.90 14.38 -33.17
C CYS A 155 -42.14 15.69 -33.93
#